data_7ab975a92d8b4e64f0623c31935007a6
#
_entry.id   7ab975a92d8b4e64f0623c31935007a6
#
_cell.length_a   1.000
_cell.length_b   1.000
_cell.length_c   1.000
_cell.angle_alpha   90.00
_cell.angle_beta   90.00
_cell.angle_gamma   90.00
#
_symmetry.space_group_name_H-M   'P 1'
#
loop_
_entity.id
_entity.type
_entity.pdbx_description
1 polymer ?
#
loop_
_entity_poly.entity_id
_entity_poly.type
_entity_poly.pdbx_seq_one_letter_code
_entity_poly.pdbx_strand_id
1 'polypeptide(L)'
;MPTVTSSDGTTIGYDRKGRGPAIIFVAGATQYRAVDQITPVMADDLSDRFTIITYDRRGRGESTDIAPYAVQREIDDIAALIAAVGGKAGLYGMSSGAVLALEATAALPDSVTGLLMYEPPIDPAQTPATAWQEHAEMAALAAAGRPGDMMAKFLGGVGMPQEAVDGFRQSPAWAAYEAVGLTLEHDYRVMAEASDTTAPARWQRVRAPVLVVDGDASYPFMRFGADWVATSVPGATRRTLPGQSHEFDPKVLGPVLAGFFG
;
A
#
# COMPACT_ATOMS: atom_id res chain seq x y z
N MET A 1 1.30 -21.89 6.00
CA MET A 1 2.05 -20.60 6.05
C MET A 1 1.69 -19.90 7.35
N PRO A 2 2.54 -19.01 7.88
CA PRO A 2 2.24 -18.32 9.13
C PRO A 2 1.06 -17.35 8.96
N THR A 3 0.30 -17.19 10.04
CA THR A 3 -0.82 -16.24 10.11
C THR A 3 -0.79 -15.49 11.43
N VAL A 4 -1.37 -14.29 11.44
CA VAL A 4 -1.75 -13.58 12.66
C VAL A 4 -3.25 -13.34 12.66
N THR A 5 -3.82 -13.15 13.84
CA THR A 5 -5.22 -12.79 14.00
C THR A 5 -5.31 -11.30 14.37
N SER A 6 -6.03 -10.54 13.57
CA SER A 6 -6.33 -9.13 13.82
C SER A 6 -7.32 -8.95 14.96
N SER A 7 -7.47 -7.74 15.46
CA SER A 7 -8.35 -7.41 16.60
C SER A 7 -9.82 -7.79 16.40
N ASP A 8 -10.28 -7.80 15.15
CA ASP A 8 -11.64 -8.15 14.76
C ASP A 8 -11.84 -9.63 14.43
N GLY A 9 -10.79 -10.46 14.58
CA GLY A 9 -10.81 -11.89 14.24
C GLY A 9 -10.41 -12.21 12.81
N THR A 10 -10.10 -11.21 11.97
CA THR A 10 -9.57 -11.42 10.62
C THR A 10 -8.24 -12.16 10.69
N THR A 11 -8.08 -13.20 9.88
CA THR A 11 -6.81 -13.93 9.72
C THR A 11 -6.00 -13.27 8.62
N ILE A 12 -4.76 -12.91 8.92
CA ILE A 12 -3.81 -12.30 7.97
C ILE A 12 -2.69 -13.29 7.68
N GLY A 13 -2.61 -13.73 6.43
CA GLY A 13 -1.53 -14.60 5.92
C GLY A 13 -0.28 -13.78 5.59
N TYR A 14 0.88 -14.26 6.03
CA TYR A 14 2.14 -13.56 5.77
C TYR A 14 3.31 -14.51 5.56
N ASP A 15 4.38 -14.01 4.96
CA ASP A 15 5.69 -14.65 4.90
C ASP A 15 6.70 -13.86 5.71
N ARG A 16 7.66 -14.59 6.28
CA ARG A 16 8.78 -14.02 7.02
C ARG A 16 10.09 -14.52 6.43
N LYS A 17 10.98 -13.59 6.07
CA LYS A 17 12.28 -13.91 5.50
C LYS A 17 13.38 -13.09 6.16
N GLY A 18 14.52 -13.71 6.40
CA GLY A 18 15.72 -13.03 6.91
C GLY A 18 15.78 -12.89 8.43
N ARG A 19 16.66 -12.00 8.88
CA ARG A 19 16.99 -11.73 10.28
C ARG A 19 17.41 -10.27 10.49
N GLY A 20 17.27 -9.79 11.70
CA GLY A 20 17.56 -8.39 12.06
C GLY A 20 16.29 -7.59 12.27
N PRO A 21 16.36 -6.24 12.26
CA PRO A 21 15.19 -5.37 12.42
C PRO A 21 14.09 -5.73 11.41
N ALA A 22 12.84 -5.68 11.85
CA ALA A 22 11.71 -6.05 10.99
C ALA A 22 11.29 -4.89 10.10
N ILE A 23 10.95 -5.20 8.85
CA ILE A 23 10.30 -4.29 7.91
C ILE A 23 9.06 -5.00 7.34
N ILE A 24 7.89 -4.38 7.47
CA ILE A 24 6.63 -4.88 6.93
C ILE A 24 6.37 -4.17 5.59
N PHE A 25 6.15 -4.93 4.55
CA PHE A 25 5.86 -4.44 3.22
C PHE A 25 4.34 -4.36 3.01
N VAL A 26 3.83 -3.15 2.85
CA VAL A 26 2.40 -2.84 2.68
C VAL A 26 2.12 -2.69 1.18
N ALA A 27 1.47 -3.69 0.62
CA ALA A 27 1.18 -3.78 -0.81
C ALA A 27 0.17 -2.73 -1.29
N GLY A 28 0.34 -2.25 -2.51
CA GLY A 28 -0.61 -1.37 -3.19
C GLY A 28 -1.88 -2.07 -3.65
N ALA A 29 -2.70 -1.37 -4.43
CA ALA A 29 -3.91 -1.92 -5.02
C ALA A 29 -3.59 -3.14 -5.89
N THR A 30 -4.46 -4.13 -5.88
CA THR A 30 -4.37 -5.39 -6.65
C THR A 30 -3.21 -6.33 -6.30
N GLN A 31 -2.22 -5.87 -5.55
CA GLN A 31 -1.06 -6.68 -5.20
C GLN A 31 -1.37 -7.64 -4.04
N TYR A 32 -0.93 -8.88 -4.18
CA TYR A 32 -0.89 -9.91 -3.14
C TYR A 32 0.20 -10.93 -3.45
N ARG A 33 0.65 -11.68 -2.44
CA ARG A 33 1.86 -12.50 -2.50
C ARG A 33 1.93 -13.48 -3.67
N ALA A 34 0.78 -14.08 -4.07
CA ALA A 34 0.76 -15.09 -5.13
C ALA A 34 1.04 -14.54 -6.54
N VAL A 35 0.82 -13.23 -6.77
CA VAL A 35 1.03 -12.59 -8.09
C VAL A 35 2.18 -11.61 -8.09
N ASP A 36 2.67 -11.20 -6.92
CA ASP A 36 3.76 -10.23 -6.81
C ASP A 36 5.11 -10.87 -7.13
N GLN A 37 5.77 -10.36 -8.13
CA GLN A 37 7.08 -10.86 -8.59
C GLN A 37 8.25 -9.95 -8.18
N ILE A 38 7.97 -8.74 -7.71
CA ILE A 38 8.97 -7.74 -7.33
C ILE A 38 9.35 -7.86 -5.85
N THR A 39 8.35 -7.94 -4.99
CA THR A 39 8.55 -8.01 -3.53
C THR A 39 9.41 -9.19 -3.09
N PRO A 40 9.26 -10.42 -3.65
CA PRO A 40 10.15 -11.55 -3.29
C PRO A 40 11.62 -11.27 -3.61
N VAL A 41 11.92 -10.60 -4.73
CA VAL A 41 13.30 -10.23 -5.11
C VAL A 41 13.89 -9.25 -4.09
N MET A 42 13.12 -8.22 -3.73
CA MET A 42 13.56 -7.25 -2.70
C MET A 42 13.72 -7.92 -1.33
N ALA A 43 12.82 -8.82 -0.97
CA ALA A 43 12.92 -9.56 0.28
C ALA A 43 14.17 -10.43 0.33
N ASP A 44 14.56 -11.05 -0.78
CA ASP A 44 15.79 -11.83 -0.90
C ASP A 44 17.02 -10.96 -0.69
N ASP A 45 17.11 -9.85 -1.41
CA ASP A 45 18.25 -8.92 -1.36
C ASP A 45 18.44 -8.27 0.04
N LEU A 46 17.35 -8.10 0.79
CA LEU A 46 17.35 -7.43 2.09
C LEU A 46 17.48 -8.42 3.28
N SER A 47 17.28 -9.72 3.06
CA SER A 47 17.11 -10.74 4.11
C SER A 47 18.36 -10.99 4.98
N ASP A 48 19.54 -10.66 4.47
CA ASP A 48 20.79 -10.77 5.25
C ASP A 48 20.89 -9.74 6.40
N ARG A 49 20.18 -8.61 6.25
CA ARG A 49 20.24 -7.47 7.18
C ARG A 49 18.94 -7.24 7.94
N PHE A 50 17.81 -7.62 7.37
CA PHE A 50 16.48 -7.33 7.89
C PHE A 50 15.59 -8.57 7.93
N THR A 51 14.62 -8.55 8.83
CA THR A 51 13.49 -9.48 8.80
C THR A 51 12.40 -8.85 7.95
N ILE A 52 12.17 -9.36 6.74
CA ILE A 52 11.14 -8.87 5.83
C ILE A 52 9.86 -9.64 6.06
N ILE A 53 8.78 -8.90 6.26
CA ILE A 53 7.42 -9.42 6.35
C ILE A 53 6.64 -8.96 5.11
N THR A 54 6.17 -9.91 4.33
CA THR A 54 5.21 -9.67 3.23
C THR A 54 3.90 -10.33 3.61
N TYR A 55 2.77 -9.66 3.38
CA TYR A 55 1.49 -10.18 3.79
C TYR A 55 0.41 -9.90 2.72
N ASP A 56 -0.61 -10.70 2.72
CA ASP A 56 -1.81 -10.39 1.95
C ASP A 56 -2.69 -9.45 2.78
N ARG A 57 -2.99 -8.29 2.24
CA ARG A 57 -3.96 -7.38 2.86
C ARG A 57 -5.31 -8.10 2.96
N ARG A 58 -6.16 -7.71 3.92
CA ARG A 58 -7.46 -8.37 4.15
C ARG A 58 -8.27 -8.52 2.85
N GLY A 59 -8.91 -9.67 2.69
CA GLY A 59 -9.66 -10.05 1.50
C GLY A 59 -8.83 -10.44 0.30
N ARG A 60 -7.49 -10.49 0.41
CA ARG A 60 -6.59 -10.92 -0.67
C ARG A 60 -5.88 -12.22 -0.29
N GLY A 61 -5.59 -13.04 -1.31
CA GLY A 61 -4.78 -14.24 -1.17
C GLY A 61 -5.25 -15.16 -0.05
N GLU A 62 -4.42 -15.33 0.98
CA GLU A 62 -4.70 -16.19 2.14
C GLU A 62 -5.32 -15.44 3.33
N SER A 63 -5.50 -14.13 3.22
CA SER A 63 -6.13 -13.34 4.27
C SER A 63 -7.64 -13.33 4.13
N THR A 64 -8.33 -13.50 5.27
CA THR A 64 -9.79 -13.34 5.31
C THR A 64 -10.18 -11.86 5.37
N ASP A 65 -11.48 -11.60 5.29
CA ASP A 65 -12.06 -10.27 5.50
C ASP A 65 -13.35 -10.39 6.30
N ILE A 66 -13.54 -9.48 7.24
CA ILE A 66 -14.74 -9.41 8.07
C ILE A 66 -15.37 -8.03 7.89
N ALA A 67 -16.57 -8.00 7.33
CA ALA A 67 -17.33 -6.76 7.15
C ALA A 67 -17.81 -6.15 8.49
N PRO A 68 -18.05 -4.84 8.55
CA PRO A 68 -17.82 -3.84 7.53
C PRO A 68 -16.34 -3.44 7.44
N TYR A 69 -15.86 -3.04 6.26
CA TYR A 69 -14.50 -2.51 6.11
C TYR A 69 -14.35 -1.13 6.77
N ALA A 70 -13.16 -0.88 7.32
CA ALA A 70 -12.69 0.44 7.76
C ALA A 70 -11.16 0.46 7.69
N VAL A 71 -10.57 1.62 7.38
CA VAL A 71 -9.10 1.79 7.33
C VAL A 71 -8.45 1.40 8.66
N GLN A 72 -9.10 1.71 9.79
CA GLN A 72 -8.62 1.31 11.12
C GLN A 72 -8.39 -0.20 11.25
N ARG A 73 -9.20 -1.04 10.60
CA ARG A 73 -9.02 -2.50 10.64
C ARG A 73 -7.76 -2.96 9.94
N GLU A 74 -7.37 -2.32 8.84
CA GLU A 74 -6.06 -2.60 8.22
C GLU A 74 -4.90 -2.07 9.06
N ILE A 75 -5.08 -0.97 9.78
CA ILE A 75 -4.11 -0.51 10.78
C ILE A 75 -3.95 -1.55 11.90
N ASP A 76 -5.04 -2.16 12.35
CA ASP A 76 -5.02 -3.23 13.35
C ASP A 76 -4.33 -4.50 12.81
N ASP A 77 -4.48 -4.81 11.51
CA ASP A 77 -3.74 -5.90 10.85
C ASP A 77 -2.24 -5.66 10.91
N ILE A 78 -1.82 -4.44 10.56
CA ILE A 78 -0.41 -4.03 10.64
C ILE A 78 0.08 -4.10 12.09
N ALA A 79 -0.73 -3.68 13.08
CA ALA A 79 -0.39 -3.79 14.49
C ALA A 79 -0.20 -5.24 14.93
N ALA A 80 -1.05 -6.17 14.46
CA ALA A 80 -0.90 -7.60 14.75
C ALA A 80 0.39 -8.18 14.13
N LEU A 81 0.75 -7.77 12.91
CA LEU A 81 2.03 -8.16 12.29
C LEU A 81 3.23 -7.58 13.05
N ILE A 82 3.17 -6.31 13.48
CA ILE A 82 4.21 -5.69 14.32
C ILE A 82 4.37 -6.47 15.63
N ALA A 83 3.28 -6.86 16.28
CA ALA A 83 3.34 -7.67 17.51
C ALA A 83 4.01 -9.02 17.26
N ALA A 84 3.73 -9.69 16.14
CA ALA A 84 4.33 -10.98 15.80
C ALA A 84 5.83 -10.92 15.52
N VAL A 85 6.40 -9.73 15.27
CA VAL A 85 7.83 -9.54 15.03
C VAL A 85 8.57 -8.88 16.21
N GLY A 86 7.93 -8.76 17.37
CA GLY A 86 8.56 -8.25 18.60
C GLY A 86 8.14 -6.83 18.99
N GLY A 87 7.05 -6.30 18.44
CA GLY A 87 6.41 -5.05 18.86
C GLY A 87 6.94 -3.79 18.21
N LYS A 88 7.98 -3.90 17.35
CA LYS A 88 8.50 -2.76 16.56
C LYS A 88 8.87 -3.21 15.15
N ALA A 89 8.54 -2.38 14.15
CA ALA A 89 8.93 -2.61 12.77
C ALA A 89 9.04 -1.30 11.99
N GLY A 90 9.85 -1.28 10.94
CA GLY A 90 9.75 -0.33 9.86
C GLY A 90 8.59 -0.69 8.94
N LEU A 91 8.04 0.31 8.25
CA LEU A 91 7.04 0.08 7.21
C LEU A 91 7.60 0.54 5.85
N TYR A 92 7.42 -0.30 4.84
CA TYR A 92 7.57 0.08 3.45
C TYR A 92 6.19 -0.03 2.78
N GLY A 93 5.73 1.03 2.17
CA GLY A 93 4.44 1.04 1.47
C GLY A 93 4.59 1.51 0.03
N MET A 94 3.84 0.90 -0.89
CA MET A 94 3.80 1.26 -2.31
C MET A 94 2.39 1.71 -2.69
N SER A 95 2.29 2.80 -3.47
CA SER A 95 1.00 3.25 -4.02
C SER A 95 -0.04 3.49 -2.90
N SER A 96 -1.25 2.97 -3.02
CA SER A 96 -2.28 3.01 -1.94
C SER A 96 -1.78 2.39 -0.63
N GLY A 97 -0.91 1.37 -0.70
CA GLY A 97 -0.24 0.80 0.47
C GLY A 97 0.72 1.77 1.16
N ALA A 98 1.31 2.73 0.44
CA ALA A 98 2.09 3.80 1.04
C ALA A 98 1.22 4.74 1.89
N VAL A 99 0.02 5.04 1.41
CA VAL A 99 -0.96 5.85 2.14
C VAL A 99 -1.46 5.11 3.39
N LEU A 100 -1.79 3.83 3.26
CA LEU A 100 -2.17 2.99 4.41
C LEU A 100 -1.03 2.90 5.44
N ALA A 101 0.21 2.73 5.01
CA ALA A 101 1.38 2.71 5.89
C ALA A 101 1.60 4.04 6.61
N LEU A 102 1.29 5.18 5.97
CA LEU A 102 1.31 6.51 6.61
C LEU A 102 0.24 6.61 7.71
N GLU A 103 -0.99 6.20 7.44
CA GLU A 103 -2.07 6.18 8.42
C GLU A 103 -1.71 5.26 9.61
N ALA A 104 -1.14 4.08 9.33
CA ALA A 104 -0.67 3.17 10.38
C ALA A 104 0.49 3.79 11.19
N THR A 105 1.42 4.51 10.56
CA THR A 105 2.52 5.18 11.25
C THR A 105 2.01 6.28 12.18
N ALA A 106 1.00 7.03 11.74
CA ALA A 106 0.37 8.06 12.57
C ALA A 106 -0.43 7.47 13.75
N ALA A 107 -1.04 6.30 13.56
CA ALA A 107 -1.84 5.62 14.58
C ALA A 107 -0.98 4.82 15.57
N LEU A 108 0.20 4.36 15.18
CA LEU A 108 1.09 3.48 15.93
C LEU A 108 2.48 4.11 16.18
N PRO A 109 2.54 5.36 16.70
CA PRO A 109 3.78 6.15 16.73
C PRO A 109 4.90 5.55 17.60
N ASP A 110 4.57 4.66 18.54
CA ASP A 110 5.53 4.01 19.43
C ASP A 110 6.01 2.65 18.90
N SER A 111 5.36 2.11 17.86
CA SER A 111 5.65 0.78 17.29
C SER A 111 6.32 0.85 15.92
N VAL A 112 6.09 1.91 15.16
CA VAL A 112 6.73 2.11 13.85
C VAL A 112 8.07 2.81 14.02
N THR A 113 9.16 2.19 13.51
CA THR A 113 10.52 2.71 13.64
C THR A 113 10.98 3.59 12.49
N GLY A 114 10.30 3.53 11.35
CA GLY A 114 10.54 4.32 10.14
C GLY A 114 9.50 3.99 9.09
N LEU A 115 9.26 4.90 8.17
CA LEU A 115 8.34 4.73 7.04
C LEU A 115 9.03 5.12 5.74
N LEU A 116 9.14 4.19 4.79
CA LEU A 116 9.49 4.50 3.42
C LEU A 116 8.24 4.32 2.55
N MET A 117 7.88 5.38 1.84
CA MET A 117 6.74 5.42 0.93
C MET A 117 7.25 5.48 -0.51
N TYR A 118 6.77 4.59 -1.38
CA TYR A 118 7.03 4.67 -2.80
C TYR A 118 5.76 5.10 -3.54
N GLU A 119 5.84 6.27 -4.18
CA GLU A 119 4.78 6.84 -5.03
C GLU A 119 3.38 6.81 -4.41
N PRO A 120 3.15 7.50 -3.27
CA PRO A 120 1.81 7.66 -2.73
C PRO A 120 0.94 8.45 -3.73
N PRO A 121 -0.19 7.90 -4.21
CA PRO A 121 -0.98 8.51 -5.28
C PRO A 121 -1.94 9.58 -4.74
N ILE A 122 -1.46 10.46 -3.87
CA ILE A 122 -2.25 11.56 -3.33
C ILE A 122 -2.18 12.71 -4.33
N ASP A 123 -3.29 13.01 -4.97
CA ASP A 123 -3.40 14.18 -5.85
C ASP A 123 -3.91 15.38 -5.06
N PRO A 124 -3.08 16.41 -4.81
CA PRO A 124 -3.50 17.61 -4.10
C PRO A 124 -4.56 18.43 -4.85
N ALA A 125 -4.77 18.17 -6.15
CA ALA A 125 -5.84 18.78 -6.92
C ALA A 125 -7.17 18.02 -6.78
N GLN A 126 -7.16 16.79 -6.30
CA GLN A 126 -8.36 16.01 -6.04
C GLN A 126 -9.08 16.57 -4.80
N THR A 127 -10.37 16.87 -4.95
CA THR A 127 -11.17 17.31 -3.80
C THR A 127 -11.64 16.11 -2.98
N PRO A 128 -11.86 16.27 -1.65
CA PRO A 128 -12.46 15.21 -0.84
C PRO A 128 -13.79 14.68 -1.43
N ALA A 129 -14.62 15.59 -1.97
CA ALA A 129 -15.90 15.21 -2.56
C ALA A 129 -15.72 14.26 -3.77
N THR A 130 -14.73 14.52 -4.62
CA THR A 130 -14.43 13.67 -5.78
C THR A 130 -13.91 12.30 -5.31
N ALA A 131 -12.99 12.26 -4.35
CA ALA A 131 -12.45 11.01 -3.82
C ALA A 131 -13.54 10.14 -3.16
N TRP A 132 -14.42 10.75 -2.38
CA TRP A 132 -15.57 10.05 -1.79
C TRP A 132 -16.60 9.59 -2.82
N GLN A 133 -16.79 10.34 -3.91
CA GLN A 133 -17.64 9.90 -5.02
C GLN A 133 -17.04 8.66 -5.70
N GLU A 134 -15.75 8.66 -6.00
CA GLU A 134 -15.06 7.50 -6.60
C GLU A 134 -15.14 6.26 -5.69
N HIS A 135 -14.95 6.45 -4.37
CA HIS A 135 -15.17 5.37 -3.41
C HIS A 135 -16.63 4.86 -3.43
N ALA A 136 -17.63 5.74 -3.47
CA ALA A 136 -19.04 5.34 -3.50
C ALA A 136 -19.38 4.53 -4.76
N GLU A 137 -18.78 4.88 -5.90
CA GLU A 137 -18.94 4.12 -7.15
C GLU A 137 -18.32 2.71 -7.03
N MET A 138 -17.14 2.58 -6.40
CA MET A 138 -16.52 1.29 -6.14
C MET A 138 -17.32 0.47 -5.13
N ALA A 139 -17.82 1.08 -4.06
CA ALA A 139 -18.66 0.43 -3.07
C ALA A 139 -19.97 -0.10 -3.69
N ALA A 140 -20.56 0.63 -4.63
CA ALA A 140 -21.74 0.16 -5.36
C ALA A 140 -21.45 -1.07 -6.23
N LEU A 141 -20.30 -1.10 -6.90
CA LEU A 141 -19.86 -2.26 -7.69
C LEU A 141 -19.55 -3.46 -6.77
N ALA A 142 -18.92 -3.21 -5.62
CA ALA A 142 -18.65 -4.26 -4.62
C ALA A 142 -19.93 -4.86 -4.06
N ALA A 143 -20.91 -4.04 -3.69
CA ALA A 143 -22.23 -4.49 -3.23
C ALA A 143 -23.00 -5.27 -4.29
N ALA A 144 -22.75 -4.99 -5.57
CA ALA A 144 -23.33 -5.73 -6.70
C ALA A 144 -22.56 -7.03 -7.05
N GLY A 145 -21.46 -7.34 -6.35
CA GLY A 145 -20.63 -8.52 -6.61
C GLY A 145 -19.96 -8.47 -7.99
N ARG A 146 -19.44 -7.31 -8.41
CA ARG A 146 -18.87 -7.06 -9.75
C ARG A 146 -17.36 -6.81 -9.73
N PRO A 147 -16.53 -7.79 -9.25
CA PRO A 147 -15.08 -7.59 -9.10
C PRO A 147 -14.37 -7.26 -10.43
N GLY A 148 -14.78 -7.89 -11.54
CA GLY A 148 -14.19 -7.64 -12.84
C GLY A 148 -14.44 -6.22 -13.35
N ASP A 149 -15.60 -5.62 -13.03
CA ASP A 149 -15.88 -4.24 -13.41
C ASP A 149 -15.13 -3.24 -12.53
N MET A 150 -14.96 -3.56 -11.24
CA MET A 150 -14.12 -2.79 -10.35
C MET A 150 -12.67 -2.78 -10.85
N MET A 151 -12.14 -3.92 -11.26
CA MET A 151 -10.81 -4.04 -11.82
C MET A 151 -10.66 -3.23 -13.11
N ALA A 152 -11.63 -3.34 -14.04
CA ALA A 152 -11.61 -2.57 -15.28
C ALA A 152 -11.66 -1.06 -15.03
N LYS A 153 -12.51 -0.62 -14.10
CA LYS A 153 -12.60 0.80 -13.68
C LYS A 153 -11.28 1.29 -13.08
N PHE A 154 -10.66 0.49 -12.21
CA PHE A 154 -9.37 0.82 -11.61
C PHE A 154 -8.28 0.97 -12.68
N LEU A 155 -8.13 0.00 -13.57
CA LEU A 155 -7.11 0.02 -14.63
C LEU A 155 -7.30 1.23 -15.56
N GLY A 156 -8.54 1.56 -15.92
CA GLY A 156 -8.84 2.78 -16.68
C GLY A 156 -8.48 4.05 -15.90
N GLY A 157 -8.76 4.07 -14.59
CA GLY A 157 -8.43 5.19 -13.69
C GLY A 157 -6.93 5.45 -13.55
N VAL A 158 -6.10 4.40 -13.60
CA VAL A 158 -4.64 4.55 -13.61
C VAL A 158 -4.05 4.75 -15.00
N GLY A 159 -4.89 4.99 -16.01
CA GLY A 159 -4.47 5.42 -17.34
C GLY A 159 -4.33 4.31 -18.38
N MET A 160 -4.78 3.08 -18.09
CA MET A 160 -4.80 2.02 -19.12
C MET A 160 -5.90 2.32 -20.16
N PRO A 161 -5.58 2.36 -21.47
CA PRO A 161 -6.59 2.56 -22.50
C PRO A 161 -7.65 1.48 -22.48
N GLN A 162 -8.91 1.83 -22.80
CA GLN A 162 -10.05 0.91 -22.75
C GLN A 162 -9.83 -0.37 -23.56
N GLU A 163 -9.25 -0.25 -24.77
CA GLU A 163 -8.92 -1.39 -25.61
C GLU A 163 -7.94 -2.36 -24.94
N ALA A 164 -6.94 -1.82 -24.19
CA ALA A 164 -5.99 -2.63 -23.43
C ALA A 164 -6.68 -3.32 -22.22
N VAL A 165 -7.60 -2.63 -21.54
CA VAL A 165 -8.42 -3.23 -20.47
C VAL A 165 -9.26 -4.37 -21.02
N ASP A 166 -9.93 -4.17 -22.16
CA ASP A 166 -10.76 -5.19 -22.79
C ASP A 166 -9.94 -6.40 -23.26
N GLY A 167 -8.75 -6.17 -23.80
CA GLY A 167 -7.79 -7.21 -24.15
C GLY A 167 -7.30 -7.98 -22.92
N PHE A 168 -6.98 -7.27 -21.84
CA PHE A 168 -6.52 -7.89 -20.60
C PHE A 168 -7.62 -8.74 -19.94
N ARG A 169 -8.88 -8.30 -19.99
CA ARG A 169 -10.03 -9.11 -19.52
C ARG A 169 -10.14 -10.49 -20.20
N GLN A 170 -9.63 -10.65 -21.41
CA GLN A 170 -9.62 -11.90 -22.15
C GLN A 170 -8.35 -12.74 -21.91
N SER A 171 -7.37 -12.21 -21.18
CA SER A 171 -6.12 -12.90 -20.94
C SER A 171 -6.24 -13.95 -19.81
N PRO A 172 -5.40 -15.00 -19.82
CA PRO A 172 -5.35 -15.97 -18.71
C PRO A 172 -5.01 -15.35 -17.35
N ALA A 173 -4.33 -14.19 -17.33
CA ALA A 173 -3.96 -13.50 -16.11
C ALA A 173 -5.14 -12.80 -15.42
N TRP A 174 -6.23 -12.51 -16.16
CA TRP A 174 -7.36 -11.74 -15.63
C TRP A 174 -7.96 -12.34 -14.35
N ALA A 175 -8.13 -13.67 -14.31
CA ALA A 175 -8.77 -14.35 -13.19
C ALA A 175 -8.06 -14.05 -11.84
N ALA A 176 -6.74 -13.94 -11.84
CA ALA A 176 -5.97 -13.62 -10.62
C ALA A 176 -6.19 -12.19 -10.15
N TYR A 177 -6.38 -11.25 -11.06
CA TYR A 177 -6.69 -9.84 -10.74
C TYR A 177 -8.15 -9.68 -10.33
N GLU A 178 -9.08 -10.31 -11.04
CA GLU A 178 -10.50 -10.28 -10.70
C GLU A 178 -10.77 -10.86 -9.31
N ALA A 179 -10.02 -11.89 -8.90
CA ALA A 179 -10.15 -12.53 -7.58
C ALA A 179 -9.99 -11.56 -6.41
N VAL A 180 -9.22 -10.47 -6.59
CA VAL A 180 -9.02 -9.43 -5.57
C VAL A 180 -9.78 -8.14 -5.90
N GLY A 181 -10.57 -8.14 -6.95
CA GLY A 181 -11.27 -6.94 -7.44
C GLY A 181 -12.17 -6.29 -6.39
N LEU A 182 -12.84 -7.07 -5.54
CA LEU A 182 -13.71 -6.53 -4.47
C LEU A 182 -12.90 -5.70 -3.45
N THR A 183 -11.62 -6.02 -3.23
CA THR A 183 -10.77 -5.28 -2.29
C THR A 183 -10.33 -3.92 -2.80
N LEU A 184 -10.60 -3.57 -4.05
CA LEU A 184 -10.38 -2.23 -4.56
C LEU A 184 -11.24 -1.18 -3.81
N GLU A 185 -12.41 -1.57 -3.30
CA GLU A 185 -13.20 -0.69 -2.43
C GLU A 185 -12.37 -0.24 -1.22
N HIS A 186 -11.55 -1.11 -0.64
CA HIS A 186 -10.65 -0.80 0.47
C HIS A 186 -9.59 0.25 0.06
N ASP A 187 -8.96 0.09 -1.10
CA ASP A 187 -7.96 1.05 -1.59
C ASP A 187 -8.58 2.43 -1.84
N TYR A 188 -9.77 2.46 -2.46
CA TYR A 188 -10.48 3.72 -2.70
C TYR A 188 -10.92 4.38 -1.38
N ARG A 189 -11.27 3.59 -0.36
CA ARG A 189 -11.58 4.11 0.98
C ARG A 189 -10.34 4.72 1.65
N VAL A 190 -9.19 4.04 1.59
CA VAL A 190 -7.91 4.58 2.09
C VAL A 190 -7.60 5.91 1.42
N MET A 191 -7.74 5.99 0.10
CA MET A 191 -7.49 7.22 -0.66
C MET A 191 -8.48 8.33 -0.33
N ALA A 192 -9.78 8.01 -0.18
CA ALA A 192 -10.80 8.98 0.18
C ALA A 192 -10.56 9.57 1.59
N GLU A 193 -10.22 8.75 2.58
CA GLU A 193 -9.88 9.23 3.92
C GLU A 193 -8.60 10.06 3.97
N ALA A 194 -7.61 9.74 3.12
CA ALA A 194 -6.37 10.52 3.00
C ALA A 194 -6.57 11.87 2.27
N SER A 195 -7.62 12.01 1.47
CA SER A 195 -7.99 13.27 0.82
C SER A 195 -8.78 14.22 1.73
N ASP A 196 -9.26 13.75 2.89
CA ASP A 196 -10.00 14.58 3.83
C ASP A 196 -9.14 15.73 4.36
N THR A 197 -9.77 16.88 4.56
CA THR A 197 -9.10 18.08 5.12
C THR A 197 -8.51 17.84 6.51
N THR A 198 -8.92 16.78 7.19
CA THR A 198 -8.39 16.37 8.50
C THR A 198 -7.16 15.45 8.42
N ALA A 199 -6.82 14.92 7.26
CA ALA A 199 -5.71 13.99 7.09
C ALA A 199 -4.36 14.61 7.53
N PRO A 200 -3.99 15.84 7.14
CA PRO A 200 -2.75 16.46 7.59
C PRO A 200 -2.66 16.58 9.12
N ALA A 201 -3.78 16.79 9.82
CA ALA A 201 -3.79 16.85 11.28
C ALA A 201 -3.52 15.47 11.92
N ARG A 202 -3.97 14.37 11.31
CA ARG A 202 -3.61 13.00 11.74
C ARG A 202 -2.13 12.75 11.57
N TRP A 203 -1.54 13.16 10.45
CA TRP A 203 -0.12 12.94 10.12
C TRP A 203 0.84 13.75 11.01
N GLN A 204 0.38 14.80 11.70
CA GLN A 204 1.18 15.47 12.73
C GLN A 204 1.56 14.55 13.92
N ARG A 205 0.92 13.40 14.05
CA ARG A 205 1.22 12.40 15.08
C ARG A 205 2.42 11.49 14.71
N VAL A 206 2.87 11.52 13.46
CA VAL A 206 4.03 10.75 13.00
C VAL A 206 5.29 11.20 13.75
N ARG A 207 5.99 10.25 14.38
CA ARG A 207 7.23 10.47 15.12
C ARG A 207 8.42 9.80 14.48
N ALA A 208 8.17 8.73 13.72
CA ALA A 208 9.20 7.98 13.03
C ALA A 208 9.77 8.80 11.85
N PRO A 209 11.03 8.60 11.46
CA PRO A 209 11.55 9.13 10.20
C PRO A 209 10.71 8.69 9.01
N VAL A 210 10.47 9.59 8.06
CA VAL A 210 9.72 9.31 6.83
C VAL A 210 10.56 9.68 5.62
N LEU A 211 10.69 8.73 4.69
CA LEU A 211 11.28 8.96 3.37
C LEU A 211 10.21 8.70 2.30
N VAL A 212 9.88 9.72 1.54
CA VAL A 212 9.00 9.59 0.37
C VAL A 212 9.85 9.48 -0.87
N VAL A 213 9.62 8.45 -1.66
CA VAL A 213 10.39 8.13 -2.86
C VAL A 213 9.47 8.15 -4.07
N ASP A 214 9.92 8.74 -5.17
CA ASP A 214 9.24 8.75 -6.45
C ASP A 214 10.24 8.50 -7.60
N GLY A 215 9.73 8.12 -8.77
CA GLY A 215 10.51 7.99 -9.99
C GLY A 215 10.34 9.20 -10.90
N ASP A 216 11.40 9.60 -11.63
CA ASP A 216 11.32 10.72 -12.57
C ASP A 216 10.68 10.34 -13.92
N ALA A 217 10.56 9.03 -14.20
CA ALA A 217 9.89 8.49 -15.39
C ALA A 217 8.43 8.05 -15.09
N SER A 218 7.89 8.37 -13.91
CA SER A 218 6.54 8.02 -13.49
C SER A 218 5.50 9.08 -13.89
N TYR A 219 4.23 8.81 -13.51
CA TYR A 219 3.14 9.74 -13.75
C TYR A 219 3.34 11.05 -12.99
N PRO A 220 3.05 12.23 -13.60
CA PRO A 220 3.25 13.53 -12.95
C PRO A 220 2.55 13.65 -11.59
N PHE A 221 1.35 13.08 -11.42
CA PHE A 221 0.60 13.16 -10.17
C PHE A 221 1.30 12.42 -9.01
N MET A 222 2.08 11.36 -9.28
CA MET A 222 2.86 10.66 -8.25
C MET A 222 3.91 11.57 -7.63
N ARG A 223 4.53 12.44 -8.43
CA ARG A 223 5.50 13.44 -7.95
C ARG A 223 4.83 14.51 -7.10
N PHE A 224 3.62 14.94 -7.47
CA PHE A 224 2.84 15.87 -6.66
C PHE A 224 2.43 15.24 -5.33
N GLY A 225 2.02 13.98 -5.34
CA GLY A 225 1.71 13.22 -4.13
C GLY A 225 2.92 13.07 -3.20
N ALA A 226 4.09 12.79 -3.76
CA ALA A 226 5.34 12.71 -2.99
C ALA A 226 5.70 14.06 -2.36
N ASP A 227 5.58 15.17 -3.10
CA ASP A 227 5.80 16.52 -2.57
C ASP A 227 4.78 16.87 -1.47
N TRP A 228 3.52 16.56 -1.71
CA TRP A 228 2.46 16.83 -0.73
C TRP A 228 2.71 16.12 0.60
N VAL A 229 3.03 14.83 0.57
CA VAL A 229 3.35 14.07 1.79
C VAL A 229 4.59 14.62 2.47
N ALA A 230 5.67 14.86 1.71
CA ALA A 230 6.93 15.39 2.26
C ALA A 230 6.76 16.75 2.95
N THR A 231 5.81 17.57 2.51
CA THR A 231 5.51 18.87 3.12
C THR A 231 4.48 18.81 4.24
N SER A 232 3.61 17.79 4.23
CA SER A 232 2.51 17.63 5.20
C SER A 232 2.89 16.83 6.45
N VAL A 233 3.91 15.95 6.34
CA VAL A 233 4.36 15.08 7.44
C VAL A 233 5.59 15.67 8.11
N PRO A 234 5.59 15.86 9.44
CA PRO A 234 6.73 16.44 10.16
C PRO A 234 8.03 15.67 9.94
N GLY A 235 9.08 16.36 9.52
CA GLY A 235 10.41 15.78 9.35
C GLY A 235 10.53 14.79 8.17
N ALA A 236 9.51 14.66 7.34
CA ALA A 236 9.59 13.83 6.15
C ALA A 236 10.61 14.40 5.16
N THR A 237 11.31 13.51 4.49
CA THR A 237 12.25 13.83 3.42
C THR A 237 11.79 13.20 2.11
N ARG A 238 12.23 13.74 0.97
CA ARG A 238 11.90 13.22 -0.35
C ARG A 238 13.15 12.87 -1.14
N ARG A 239 13.04 11.82 -1.95
CA ARG A 239 14.06 11.40 -2.91
C ARG A 239 13.43 10.96 -4.22
N THR A 240 13.84 11.55 -5.35
CA THR A 240 13.46 11.10 -6.69
C THR A 240 14.52 10.14 -7.23
N LEU A 241 14.11 9.00 -7.79
CA LEU A 241 14.98 7.99 -8.38
C LEU A 241 15.02 8.16 -9.91
N PRO A 242 16.21 8.39 -10.48
CA PRO A 242 16.33 8.56 -11.92
C PRO A 242 15.94 7.30 -12.70
N GLY A 243 15.17 7.47 -13.77
CA GLY A 243 14.75 6.40 -14.68
C GLY A 243 13.72 5.43 -14.08
N GLN A 244 13.25 5.66 -12.85
CA GLN A 244 12.24 4.79 -12.24
C GLN A 244 10.83 5.30 -12.55
N SER A 245 9.90 4.34 -12.68
CA SER A 245 8.48 4.57 -12.85
C SER A 245 7.70 3.95 -11.70
N HIS A 246 6.37 3.88 -11.83
CA HIS A 246 5.54 3.16 -10.86
C HIS A 246 5.91 1.66 -10.78
N GLU A 247 6.34 1.09 -11.90
CA GLU A 247 6.98 -0.23 -11.97
C GLU A 247 8.51 -0.06 -11.85
N PHE A 248 9.01 0.02 -10.63
CA PHE A 248 10.42 0.27 -10.34
C PHE A 248 11.30 -0.99 -10.47
N ASP A 249 12.61 -0.79 -10.70
CA ASP A 249 13.61 -1.84 -10.59
C ASP A 249 13.91 -2.11 -9.09
N PRO A 250 13.68 -3.33 -8.58
CA PRO A 250 13.99 -3.69 -7.19
C PRO A 250 15.45 -3.50 -6.83
N LYS A 251 16.38 -3.61 -7.81
CA LYS A 251 17.80 -3.37 -7.60
C LYS A 251 18.16 -1.89 -7.39
N VAL A 252 17.27 -0.98 -7.77
CA VAL A 252 17.43 0.46 -7.53
C VAL A 252 16.80 0.86 -6.19
N LEU A 253 15.60 0.36 -5.89
CA LEU A 253 14.90 0.72 -4.66
C LEU A 253 15.42 -0.06 -3.43
N GLY A 254 15.85 -1.32 -3.58
CA GLY A 254 16.39 -2.14 -2.49
C GLY A 254 17.52 -1.47 -1.71
N PRO A 255 18.56 -0.93 -2.35
CA PRO A 255 19.61 -0.17 -1.66
C PRO A 255 19.12 1.08 -0.93
N VAL A 256 18.05 1.73 -1.42
CA VAL A 256 17.44 2.89 -0.73
C VAL A 256 16.77 2.45 0.57
N LEU A 257 15.99 1.35 0.53
CA LEU A 257 15.41 0.71 1.71
C LEU A 257 16.51 0.32 2.72
N ALA A 258 17.55 -0.37 2.23
CA ALA A 258 18.66 -0.81 3.06
C ALA A 258 19.42 0.35 3.75
N GLY A 259 19.54 1.49 3.07
CA GLY A 259 20.17 2.68 3.61
C GLY A 259 19.29 3.46 4.59
N PHE A 260 17.97 3.41 4.39
CA PHE A 260 17.01 4.13 5.24
C PHE A 260 16.75 3.40 6.57
N PHE A 261 16.61 2.08 6.54
CA PHE A 261 16.30 1.27 7.73
C PHE A 261 17.55 0.72 8.46
N GLY A 262 18.73 0.80 7.88
CA GLY A 262 20.03 0.37 8.47
C GLY A 262 20.78 1.53 9.01
#